data_832ee9d4c99f87f0a53502871471068c
#
_entry.id   832ee9d4c99f87f0a53502871471068c
#
_cell.length_a   1.000
_cell.length_b   1.000
_cell.length_c   1.000
_cell.angle_alpha   90.00
_cell.angle_beta   90.00
_cell.angle_gamma   90.00
#
_symmetry.space_group_name_H-M   'P 1'
#
loop_
_entity.id
_entity.type
_entity.pdbx_description
1 polymer ?
#
loop_
_entity_poly.entity_id
_entity_poly.type
_entity_poly.pdbx_seq_one_letter_code
_entity_poly.pdbx_strand_id
1 'polypeptide(L)'
;MDGISDVTRLDLFVSPDCPACPAARAAVASFAHARPNVMVHEWDLTRDPGPAVGRGIVATPAVLVNGRHILLGVPDAEQLAAAASRATRCRER
;
A
#
# COMPACT_ATOMS: atom_id res chain seq x y z
N MET A 1 -3.87 -25.00 -0.09
CA MET A 1 -4.19 -24.46 -0.08
C MET A 1 -3.82 -23.42 0.03
N ASP A 2 -3.89 -22.86 0.02
CA ASP A 2 -3.52 -21.89 -0.17
C ASP A 2 -4.10 -20.76 0.21
N GLY A 3 -4.91 -20.70 1.07
CA GLY A 3 -5.59 -19.59 1.60
C GLY A 3 -4.69 -18.48 2.10
N ILE A 4 -3.55 -18.82 2.55
CA ILE A 4 -2.62 -17.83 3.06
C ILE A 4 -2.10 -16.90 1.99
N SER A 5 -2.15 -17.33 0.74
CA SER A 5 -1.67 -16.48 -0.33
C SER A 5 -2.63 -15.33 -0.64
N ASP A 6 -3.79 -15.31 0.01
CA ASP A 6 -4.78 -14.26 -0.25
C ASP A 6 -4.57 -13.01 0.59
N VAL A 7 -3.61 -13.04 1.51
CA VAL A 7 -3.34 -11.87 2.33
C VAL A 7 -2.72 -10.78 1.47
N THR A 8 -3.28 -9.57 1.56
CA THR A 8 -2.78 -8.41 0.85
C THR A 8 -2.08 -7.50 1.85
N ARG A 9 -0.87 -7.11 1.53
CA ARG A 9 -0.11 -6.20 2.38
C ARG A 9 -0.02 -4.84 1.71
N LEU A 10 -0.37 -3.81 2.45
CA LEU A 10 -0.25 -2.42 2.01
C LEU A 10 0.75 -1.72 2.90
N ASP A 11 1.77 -1.12 2.29
CA ASP A 11 2.71 -0.27 3.00
C ASP A 11 2.45 1.16 2.55
N LEU A 12 1.93 1.97 3.47
CA LEU A 12 1.61 3.37 3.20
C LEU A 12 2.75 4.24 3.69
N PHE A 13 3.29 5.04 2.79
CA PHE A 13 4.40 5.94 3.12
C PHE A 13 3.88 7.36 3.24
N VAL A 14 4.13 7.97 4.38
CA VAL A 14 3.69 9.32 4.70
C VAL A 14 4.88 10.15 5.16
N SER A 15 4.67 11.45 5.29
CA SER A 15 5.68 12.33 5.87
C SER A 15 4.97 13.45 6.61
N PRO A 16 5.69 14.17 7.51
CA PRO A 16 5.04 15.20 8.35
C PRO A 16 4.43 16.34 7.56
N ASP A 17 5.07 16.77 6.47
CA ASP A 17 4.63 17.92 5.71
C ASP A 17 3.90 17.53 4.44
N CYS A 18 3.03 16.57 4.53
CA CYS A 18 2.33 16.04 3.36
C CYS A 18 0.84 16.36 3.47
N PRO A 19 0.36 17.38 2.72
CA PRO A 19 -1.07 17.75 2.81
C PRO A 19 -2.01 16.65 2.36
N ALA A 20 -1.57 15.79 1.44
CA ALA A 20 -2.41 14.72 0.91
C ALA A 20 -2.37 13.44 1.73
N CYS A 21 -1.44 13.35 2.70
CA CYS A 21 -1.29 12.10 3.45
C CYS A 21 -2.51 11.74 4.31
N PRO A 22 -3.21 12.70 4.94
CA PRO A 22 -4.43 12.32 5.67
C PRO A 22 -5.47 11.67 4.78
N ALA A 23 -5.63 12.17 3.54
CA ALA A 23 -6.58 11.57 2.60
C ALA A 23 -6.13 10.18 2.17
N ALA A 24 -4.84 10.00 1.95
CA ALA A 24 -4.32 8.69 1.60
C ALA A 24 -4.51 7.69 2.73
N ARG A 25 -4.27 8.14 3.96
CA ARG A 25 -4.46 7.30 5.13
C ARG A 25 -5.92 6.86 5.25
N ALA A 26 -6.86 7.79 5.03
CA ALA A 26 -8.27 7.48 5.08
C ALA A 26 -8.67 6.50 3.99
N ALA A 27 -8.15 6.68 2.78
CA ALA A 27 -8.47 5.80 1.67
C ALA A 27 -7.98 4.37 1.92
N VAL A 28 -6.76 4.25 2.42
CA VAL A 28 -6.19 2.94 2.71
C VAL A 28 -6.94 2.27 3.86
N ALA A 29 -7.26 3.04 4.90
CA ALA A 29 -7.98 2.50 6.04
C ALA A 29 -9.37 2.01 5.64
N SER A 30 -10.06 2.78 4.81
CA SER A 30 -11.38 2.41 4.33
C SER A 30 -11.34 1.12 3.52
N PHE A 31 -10.35 1.01 2.65
CA PHE A 31 -10.18 -0.20 1.85
C PHE A 31 -9.91 -1.42 2.75
N ALA A 32 -9.04 -1.26 3.73
CA ALA A 32 -8.68 -2.35 4.63
C ALA A 32 -9.84 -2.72 5.54
N HIS A 33 -10.62 -1.73 5.96
CA HIS A 33 -11.76 -1.98 6.85
C HIS A 33 -12.78 -2.90 6.21
N ALA A 34 -12.95 -2.79 4.90
CA ALA A 34 -13.94 -3.60 4.19
C ALA A 34 -13.41 -4.99 3.82
N ARG A 35 -12.12 -5.26 4.06
CA ARG A 35 -11.50 -6.51 3.63
C ARG A 35 -10.65 -7.11 4.74
N PRO A 36 -11.09 -8.20 5.35
CA PRO A 36 -10.41 -8.75 6.54
C PRO A 36 -9.02 -9.30 6.27
N ASN A 37 -8.70 -9.58 5.02
CA ASN A 37 -7.40 -10.14 4.68
C ASN A 37 -6.39 -9.09 4.22
N VAL A 38 -6.66 -7.82 4.48
CA VAL A 38 -5.73 -6.73 4.13
C VAL A 38 -5.01 -6.28 5.39
N MET A 39 -3.69 -6.25 5.31
CA MET A 39 -2.82 -5.77 6.39
C MET A 39 -2.20 -4.45 5.96
N VAL A 40 -2.21 -3.47 6.84
CA VAL A 40 -1.67 -2.15 6.56
C VAL A 40 -0.55 -1.82 7.52
N HIS A 41 0.58 -1.38 6.97
CA HIS A 41 1.67 -0.83 7.74
C HIS A 41 1.92 0.59 7.27
N GLU A 42 2.11 1.50 8.20
CA GLU A 42 2.38 2.89 7.87
C GLU A 42 3.82 3.21 8.21
N TRP A 43 4.50 3.91 7.31
CA TRP A 43 5.90 4.27 7.46
C TRP A 43 6.05 5.77 7.27
N ASP A 44 6.79 6.41 8.15
CA ASP A 44 7.19 7.80 7.95
C ASP A 44 8.46 7.77 7.12
N LEU A 45 8.34 8.15 5.86
CA LEU A 45 9.44 8.02 4.90
C LEU A 45 10.69 8.79 5.32
N THR A 46 10.50 9.87 6.09
CA THR A 46 11.64 10.69 6.53
C THR A 46 12.37 10.08 7.70
N ARG A 47 11.74 9.20 8.45
CA ARG A 47 12.33 8.63 9.66
C ARG A 47 12.72 7.17 9.50
N ASP A 48 11.90 6.42 8.81
CA ASP A 48 12.13 4.99 8.65
C ASP A 48 11.59 4.57 7.30
N PRO A 49 12.43 4.58 6.27
CA PRO A 49 11.96 4.25 4.93
C PRO A 49 11.48 2.80 4.77
N GLY A 50 11.94 1.88 5.65
CA GLY A 50 11.44 0.51 5.61
C GLY A 50 11.49 -0.08 4.21
N PRO A 51 10.36 -0.62 3.73
CA PRO A 51 10.36 -1.28 2.42
C PRO A 51 10.50 -0.34 1.23
N ALA A 52 10.56 0.98 1.44
CA ALA A 52 10.80 1.91 0.34
C ALA A 52 12.22 1.82 -0.17
N VAL A 53 13.14 1.34 0.66
CA VAL A 53 14.55 1.26 0.28
C VAL A 53 14.70 0.33 -0.93
N GLY A 54 15.36 0.82 -1.95
CA GLY A 54 15.61 0.02 -3.15
C GLY A 54 14.46 -0.02 -4.12
N ARG A 55 13.36 0.65 -3.83
CA ARG A 55 12.18 0.63 -4.71
C ARG A 55 11.90 1.98 -5.37
N GLY A 56 12.76 2.96 -5.10
CA GLY A 56 12.59 4.27 -5.73
C GLY A 56 11.43 5.08 -5.19
N ILE A 57 10.92 4.75 -4.02
CA ILE A 57 9.84 5.50 -3.40
C ILE A 57 10.44 6.69 -2.66
N VAL A 58 10.26 7.88 -3.22
CA VAL A 58 10.89 9.08 -2.67
C VAL A 58 9.89 10.21 -2.41
N ALA A 59 8.61 9.95 -2.62
CA ALA A 59 7.58 10.98 -2.43
C ALA A 59 6.40 10.40 -1.67
N THR A 60 5.68 11.26 -0.98
CA THR A 60 4.51 10.85 -0.19
C THR A 60 3.28 11.64 -0.65
N PRO A 61 2.09 11.05 -0.54
CA PRO A 61 1.86 9.69 -0.11
C PRO A 61 2.15 8.69 -1.20
N ALA A 62 2.50 7.47 -0.81
CA ALA A 62 2.70 6.38 -1.75
C ALA A 62 2.25 5.10 -1.06
N VAL A 63 1.76 4.14 -1.85
CA VAL A 63 1.33 2.85 -1.32
C VAL A 63 2.03 1.76 -2.12
N LEU A 64 2.70 0.87 -1.40
CA LEU A 64 3.33 -0.30 -1.99
C LEU A 64 2.41 -1.48 -1.74
N VAL A 65 1.96 -2.12 -2.80
CA VAL A 65 0.99 -3.21 -2.72
C VAL A 65 1.72 -4.54 -2.90
N ASN A 66 1.71 -5.35 -1.86
CA ASN A 66 2.33 -6.67 -1.84
C ASN A 66 3.81 -6.66 -2.27
N GLY A 67 4.49 -5.55 -1.97
CA GLY A 67 5.91 -5.42 -2.28
C GLY A 67 6.21 -5.31 -3.76
N ARG A 68 5.21 -5.11 -4.63
CA ARG A 68 5.41 -5.13 -6.07
C ARG A 68 4.89 -3.90 -6.79
N HIS A 69 3.68 -3.47 -6.50
CA HIS A 69 3.06 -2.36 -7.24
C HIS A 69 3.05 -1.10 -6.39
N ILE A 70 3.40 0.02 -7.01
CA ILE A 70 3.49 1.30 -6.33
C ILE A 70 2.40 2.22 -6.87
N LEU A 71 1.59 2.75 -5.95
CA LEU A 71 0.58 3.75 -6.28
C LEU A 71 1.02 5.07 -5.66
N LEU A 72 1.16 6.08 -6.49
CA LEU A 72 1.59 7.41 -6.02
C LEU A 72 0.37 8.30 -5.84
N GLY A 73 0.43 9.15 -4.82
CA GLY A 73 -0.68 10.03 -4.51
C GLY A 73 -1.74 9.35 -3.68
N VAL A 74 -2.94 9.93 -3.66
CA VAL A 74 -4.06 9.36 -2.90
C VAL A 74 -4.72 8.29 -3.75
N PRO A 75 -4.67 7.02 -3.33
CA PRO A 75 -5.26 5.95 -4.12
C PRO A 75 -6.77 5.91 -3.92
N ASP A 76 -7.48 5.38 -4.91
CA ASP A 76 -8.90 5.06 -4.70
C ASP A 76 -9.06 3.55 -4.57
N ALA A 77 -10.28 3.13 -4.22
CA ALA A 77 -10.55 1.73 -3.95
C ALA A 77 -10.31 0.87 -5.18
N GLU A 78 -10.61 1.39 -6.36
CA GLU A 78 -10.40 0.62 -7.60
C GLU A 78 -8.93 0.39 -7.88
N GLN A 79 -8.11 1.42 -7.65
CA GLN A 79 -6.67 1.29 -7.86
C GLN A 79 -6.08 0.29 -6.88
N LEU A 80 -6.50 0.35 -5.63
CA LEU A 80 -6.00 -0.58 -4.62
C LEU A 80 -6.42 -2.02 -4.95
N ALA A 81 -7.68 -2.20 -5.34
CA ALA A 81 -8.17 -3.53 -5.68
C ALA A 81 -7.46 -4.10 -6.92
N ALA A 82 -7.26 -3.26 -7.92
CA ALA A 82 -6.60 -3.71 -9.15
C ALA A 82 -5.14 -4.08 -8.87
N ALA A 83 -4.45 -3.29 -8.07
CA ALA A 83 -3.05 -3.57 -7.75
C ALA A 83 -2.93 -4.84 -6.91
N ALA A 84 -3.82 -5.02 -5.95
CA ALA A 84 -3.81 -6.22 -5.11
C ALA A 84 -4.08 -7.47 -5.96
N SER A 85 -5.04 -7.40 -6.85
CA SER A 85 -5.38 -8.51 -7.72
C SER A 85 -4.24 -8.87 -8.67
N ARG A 86 -3.61 -7.85 -9.23
CA ARG A 86 -2.49 -8.03 -10.15
C ARG A 86 -1.30 -8.66 -9.45
N ALA A 87 -1.00 -8.22 -8.23
CA ALA A 87 0.10 -8.76 -7.46
C ALA A 87 -0.15 -10.22 -7.11
N THR A 88 -1.38 -10.55 -6.75
CA THR A 88 -1.74 -11.94 -6.43
C THR A 88 -1.58 -12.83 -7.65
N ARG A 89 -2.04 -12.34 -8.80
CA ARG A 89 -1.92 -13.10 -10.03
C ARG A 89 -0.47 -13.36 -10.40
N CYS A 90 0.37 -12.37 -10.23
CA CYS A 90 1.78 -12.55 -10.51
C CYS A 90 2.41 -13.62 -9.63
N ARG A 91 1.95 -13.70 -8.40
CA ARG A 91 2.50 -14.67 -7.46
C ARG A 91 2.09 -16.11 -7.80
N GLU A 92 0.98 -16.24 -8.46
CA GLU A 92 0.50 -17.58 -8.83
C GLU A 92 1.30 -18.18 -9.95
N ARG A 93 2.11 -17.38 -10.61
CA ARG A 93 2.94 -17.89 -11.70
C ARG A 93 4.27 -18.40 -11.14
#